data_76aac73094f9fc5f989a65d3dc6e7bcb
#
_entry.id   76aac73094f9fc5f989a65d3dc6e7bcb
#
_cell.length_a   1.000
_cell.length_b   1.000
_cell.length_c   1.000
_cell.angle_alpha   90.00
_cell.angle_beta   90.00
_cell.angle_gamma   90.00
#
_symmetry.space_group_name_H-M   'P 1'
#
loop_
_entity.id
_entity.type
_entity.pdbx_description
1 polymer ?
#
loop_
_entity_poly.entity_id
_entity_poly.type
_entity_poly.pdbx_seq_one_letter_code
_entity_poly.pdbx_strand_id
1 'polypeptide(L)'
;MEYFDPQNNERFLPYIIETSAGLNRMMLAVLSDAYWEDTDNDRIVMKLDPKIAPVMAVVCPLVKKDGLPEIGRKVMDILKPEFKVVYDQQGSIGKRYYRQDEAGTPFGITIDHQSKEDQSVTLRHRDTQQQDRIEIDNLIGVIKNKLENFS
;
A
#
# COMPACT_ATOMS: atom_id res chain seq x y z
N MET A 1 -24.55 -35.70 -15.92
CA MET A 1 -25.42 -34.55 -16.28
C MET A 1 -25.31 -34.39 -17.79
N GLU A 2 -26.39 -34.63 -18.53
CA GLU A 2 -26.39 -34.44 -19.97
C GLU A 2 -26.86 -33.05 -20.34
N TYR A 3 -26.23 -32.43 -21.31
CA TYR A 3 -26.67 -31.19 -21.93
C TYR A 3 -27.42 -31.50 -23.22
N PHE A 4 -28.53 -30.83 -23.44
CA PHE A 4 -29.29 -30.91 -24.69
C PHE A 4 -29.05 -29.64 -25.51
N ASP A 5 -28.50 -29.83 -26.70
CA ASP A 5 -28.32 -28.74 -27.66
C ASP A 5 -29.57 -28.64 -28.56
N PRO A 6 -30.39 -27.58 -28.38
CA PRO A 6 -31.62 -27.43 -29.16
C PRO A 6 -31.37 -27.05 -30.63
N GLN A 7 -30.19 -26.55 -30.96
CA GLN A 7 -29.86 -26.19 -32.37
C GLN A 7 -29.54 -27.39 -33.22
N ASN A 8 -28.80 -28.36 -32.64
CA ASN A 8 -28.40 -29.57 -33.32
C ASN A 8 -29.27 -30.78 -32.96
N ASN A 9 -30.22 -30.60 -32.03
CA ASN A 9 -31.10 -31.66 -31.49
C ASN A 9 -30.30 -32.88 -30.96
N GLU A 10 -29.17 -32.60 -30.30
CA GLU A 10 -28.26 -33.62 -29.80
C GLU A 10 -28.14 -33.55 -28.28
N ARG A 11 -27.92 -34.70 -27.63
CA ARG A 11 -27.54 -34.81 -26.23
C ARG A 11 -26.10 -35.29 -26.13
N PHE A 12 -25.34 -34.61 -25.27
CA PHE A 12 -23.96 -35.00 -25.02
C PHE A 12 -23.57 -34.73 -23.54
N LEU A 13 -22.51 -35.38 -23.10
CA LEU A 13 -21.86 -35.13 -21.84
C LEU A 13 -20.82 -34.01 -22.04
N PRO A 14 -21.06 -32.81 -21.52
CA PRO A 14 -20.11 -31.72 -21.65
C PRO A 14 -18.83 -32.01 -20.85
N TYR A 15 -17.70 -31.62 -21.39
CA TYR A 15 -16.47 -31.50 -20.58
C TYR A 15 -16.60 -30.29 -19.65
N ILE A 16 -16.27 -30.49 -18.38
CA ILE A 16 -16.30 -29.46 -17.38
C ILE A 16 -14.87 -29.13 -17.02
N ILE A 17 -14.51 -27.85 -17.12
CA ILE A 17 -13.26 -27.34 -16.58
C ILE A 17 -13.63 -26.58 -15.30
N GLU A 18 -13.22 -27.13 -14.16
CA GLU A 18 -13.46 -26.52 -12.85
C GLU A 18 -12.12 -26.19 -12.22
N THR A 19 -11.95 -24.91 -11.86
CA THR A 19 -10.80 -24.47 -11.06
C THR A 19 -11.26 -24.23 -9.63
N SER A 20 -10.55 -24.78 -8.67
CA SER A 20 -10.80 -24.52 -7.26
C SER A 20 -9.53 -24.04 -6.57
N ALA A 21 -9.66 -23.06 -5.68
CA ALA A 21 -8.57 -22.56 -4.89
C ALA A 21 -8.99 -22.36 -3.43
N GLY A 22 -8.13 -22.79 -2.52
CA GLY A 22 -8.35 -22.57 -1.10
C GLY A 22 -7.88 -21.17 -0.69
N LEU A 23 -8.79 -20.33 -0.21
CA LEU A 23 -8.49 -18.96 0.22
C LEU A 23 -7.30 -18.89 1.20
N ASN A 24 -7.28 -19.74 2.22
CA ASN A 24 -6.21 -19.75 3.22
C ASN A 24 -4.85 -20.13 2.63
N ARG A 25 -4.82 -21.05 1.65
CA ARG A 25 -3.59 -21.43 0.95
C ARG A 25 -3.08 -20.32 0.06
N MET A 26 -3.98 -19.64 -0.64
CA MET A 26 -3.62 -18.45 -1.44
C MET A 26 -3.07 -17.35 -0.56
N MET A 27 -3.72 -17.05 0.56
CA MET A 27 -3.24 -16.08 1.54
C MET A 27 -1.84 -16.43 2.06
N LEU A 28 -1.62 -17.68 2.45
CA LEU A 28 -0.31 -18.15 2.91
C LEU A 28 0.75 -18.01 1.82
N ALA A 29 0.43 -18.37 0.57
CA ALA A 29 1.35 -18.23 -0.55
C ALA A 29 1.74 -16.75 -0.78
N VAL A 30 0.76 -15.83 -0.79
CA VAL A 30 1.01 -14.40 -0.94
C VAL A 30 1.89 -13.85 0.19
N LEU A 31 1.59 -14.22 1.45
CA LEU A 31 2.39 -13.75 2.59
C LEU A 31 3.82 -14.32 2.57
N SER A 32 3.97 -15.60 2.17
CA SER A 32 5.30 -16.24 2.06
C SER A 32 6.14 -15.64 0.94
N ASP A 33 5.51 -15.31 -0.19
CA ASP A 33 6.17 -14.67 -1.33
C ASP A 33 6.58 -13.22 -1.01
N ALA A 34 5.72 -12.49 -0.32
CA ALA A 34 5.95 -11.09 0.04
C ALA A 34 6.94 -10.90 1.20
N TYR A 35 7.19 -11.93 2.01
CA TYR A 35 8.08 -11.81 3.17
C TYR A 35 9.53 -11.66 2.73
N TRP A 36 10.18 -10.62 3.21
CA TRP A 36 11.58 -10.33 2.89
C TRP A 36 12.33 -9.78 4.11
N GLU A 37 13.47 -10.38 4.40
CA GLU A 37 14.42 -9.92 5.41
C GLU A 37 15.49 -9.05 4.76
N ASP A 38 15.43 -7.75 5.04
CA ASP A 38 16.43 -6.77 4.63
C ASP A 38 17.54 -6.73 5.69
N THR A 39 18.48 -7.68 5.58
CA THR A 39 19.58 -7.84 6.54
C THR A 39 20.52 -6.65 6.55
N ASP A 40 20.64 -5.93 5.43
CA ASP A 40 21.53 -4.76 5.32
C ASP A 40 20.98 -3.57 6.12
N ASN A 41 19.67 -3.48 6.27
CA ASN A 41 18.98 -2.39 6.99
C ASN A 41 18.35 -2.85 8.30
N ASP A 42 18.58 -4.09 8.73
CA ASP A 42 18.03 -4.70 9.96
C ASP A 42 16.50 -4.49 10.07
N ARG A 43 15.77 -4.86 9.02
CA ARG A 43 14.31 -4.73 8.95
C ARG A 43 13.63 -5.89 8.24
N ILE A 44 12.39 -6.13 8.61
CA ILE A 44 11.48 -7.06 7.91
C ILE A 44 10.53 -6.22 7.04
N VAL A 45 10.31 -6.67 5.83
CA VAL A 45 9.42 -6.01 4.87
C VAL A 45 8.45 -7.03 4.28
N MET A 46 7.17 -6.71 4.32
CA MET A 46 6.18 -7.41 3.51
C MET A 46 6.07 -6.71 2.15
N LYS A 47 6.72 -7.26 1.12
CA LYS A 47 6.71 -6.71 -0.25
C LYS A 47 5.43 -7.03 -0.99
N LEU A 48 4.29 -6.74 -0.36
CA LEU A 48 2.99 -6.89 -1.00
C LEU A 48 2.88 -5.97 -2.22
N ASP A 49 2.31 -6.48 -3.31
CA ASP A 49 1.88 -5.64 -4.42
C ASP A 49 0.92 -4.55 -3.87
N PRO A 50 1.08 -3.28 -4.21
CA PRO A 50 0.23 -2.21 -3.72
C PRO A 50 -1.27 -2.45 -3.95
N LYS A 51 -1.64 -3.19 -5.01
CA LYS A 51 -3.04 -3.53 -5.31
C LYS A 51 -3.70 -4.41 -4.25
N ILE A 52 -2.88 -5.16 -3.49
CA ILE A 52 -3.37 -6.04 -2.41
C ILE A 52 -2.90 -5.59 -1.03
N ALA A 53 -2.12 -4.52 -0.95
CA ALA A 53 -1.66 -3.97 0.33
C ALA A 53 -2.86 -3.50 1.18
N PRO A 54 -2.93 -3.88 2.47
CA PRO A 54 -4.06 -3.53 3.34
C PRO A 54 -4.15 -2.03 3.61
N VAL A 55 -3.02 -1.33 3.53
CA VAL A 55 -2.90 0.13 3.70
C VAL A 55 -1.99 0.65 2.60
N MET A 56 -2.38 1.73 1.94
CA MET A 56 -1.64 2.34 0.84
C MET A 56 -0.55 3.29 1.32
N ALA A 57 -0.87 4.10 2.32
CA ALA A 57 0.08 5.07 2.84
C ALA A 57 -0.10 5.29 4.35
N VAL A 58 1.00 5.62 5.03
CA VAL A 58 0.97 6.12 6.40
C VAL A 58 1.36 7.59 6.42
N VAL A 59 0.63 8.41 7.18
CA VAL A 59 0.95 9.81 7.42
C VAL A 59 1.58 9.95 8.81
N CYS A 60 2.81 10.45 8.85
CA CYS A 60 3.64 10.54 10.04
C CYS A 60 4.11 11.98 10.28
N PRO A 61 3.51 12.75 11.19
CA PRO A 61 4.12 14.03 11.60
C PRO A 61 5.42 13.75 12.36
N LEU A 62 6.48 14.48 12.02
CA LEU A 62 7.81 14.27 12.62
C LEU A 62 7.77 14.42 14.14
N VAL A 63 7.05 15.43 14.63
CA VAL A 63 6.82 15.68 16.07
C VAL A 63 5.33 15.89 16.36
N LYS A 64 4.95 15.70 17.64
CA LYS A 64 3.55 15.82 18.12
C LYS A 64 3.13 17.25 18.47
N LYS A 65 3.85 18.25 17.99
CA LYS A 65 3.68 19.68 18.31
C LYS A 65 3.95 20.54 17.08
N ASP A 66 3.94 21.83 17.26
CA ASP A 66 4.31 22.84 16.27
C ASP A 66 3.40 22.87 15.02
N GLY A 67 2.13 22.42 15.14
CA GLY A 67 1.17 22.41 14.03
C GLY A 67 1.35 21.28 13.03
N LEU A 68 2.37 20.38 13.18
CA LEU A 68 2.60 19.28 12.27
C LEU A 68 1.49 18.22 12.30
N PRO A 69 0.90 17.86 13.48
CA PRO A 69 -0.24 16.94 13.52
C PRO A 69 -1.46 17.44 12.74
N GLU A 70 -1.73 18.73 12.76
CA GLU A 70 -2.84 19.37 12.05
C GLU A 70 -2.66 19.27 10.54
N ILE A 71 -1.44 19.55 10.06
CA ILE A 71 -1.08 19.37 8.63
C ILE A 71 -1.21 17.89 8.25
N GLY A 72 -0.69 16.97 9.08
CA GLY A 72 -0.80 15.54 8.84
C GLY A 72 -2.25 15.06 8.73
N ARG A 73 -3.16 15.58 9.54
CA ARG A 73 -4.60 15.27 9.44
C ARG A 73 -5.21 15.80 8.15
N LYS A 74 -4.87 17.02 7.75
CA LYS A 74 -5.30 17.59 6.46
C LYS A 74 -4.82 16.73 5.28
N VAL A 75 -3.55 16.32 5.27
CA VAL A 75 -3.01 15.43 4.24
C VAL A 75 -3.75 14.09 4.23
N MET A 76 -4.02 13.52 5.40
CA MET A 76 -4.81 12.30 5.51
C MET A 76 -6.22 12.47 4.95
N ASP A 77 -6.89 13.59 5.24
CA ASP A 77 -8.25 13.84 4.75
C ASP A 77 -8.30 14.08 3.23
N ILE A 78 -7.24 14.64 2.64
CA ILE A 78 -7.07 14.75 1.19
C ILE A 78 -6.92 13.37 0.54
N LEU A 79 -6.17 12.45 1.17
CA LEU A 79 -5.86 11.13 0.61
C LEU A 79 -6.96 10.09 0.80
N LYS A 80 -7.72 10.15 1.90
CA LYS A 80 -8.75 9.17 2.26
C LYS A 80 -9.81 8.85 1.20
N PRO A 81 -10.29 9.79 0.38
CA PRO A 81 -11.24 9.48 -0.67
C PRO A 81 -10.70 8.55 -1.76
N GLU A 82 -9.38 8.54 -1.97
CA GLU A 82 -8.71 7.82 -3.04
C GLU A 82 -7.97 6.57 -2.55
N PHE A 83 -7.49 6.60 -1.30
CA PHE A 83 -6.61 5.57 -0.76
C PHE A 83 -6.96 5.20 0.67
N LYS A 84 -6.68 3.95 1.03
CA LYS A 84 -6.69 3.53 2.43
C LYS A 84 -5.44 4.02 3.13
N VAL A 85 -5.58 4.99 4.00
CA VAL A 85 -4.48 5.70 4.68
C VAL A 85 -4.61 5.56 6.20
N VAL A 86 -3.49 5.41 6.87
CA VAL A 86 -3.39 5.41 8.34
C VAL A 86 -2.55 6.57 8.83
N TYR A 87 -2.77 6.96 10.08
CA TYR A 87 -2.03 8.03 10.74
C TYR A 87 -1.26 7.47 11.92
N ASP A 88 0.05 7.74 11.99
CA ASP A 88 0.90 7.27 13.07
C ASP A 88 1.80 8.38 13.62
N GLN A 89 1.75 8.55 14.95
CA GLN A 89 2.60 9.49 15.67
C GLN A 89 3.29 8.87 16.90
N GLN A 90 3.35 7.51 16.96
CA GLN A 90 3.90 6.80 18.11
C GLN A 90 5.36 6.40 17.90
N GLY A 91 6.24 6.80 18.81
CA GLY A 91 7.67 6.52 18.77
C GLY A 91 8.43 7.38 17.75
N SER A 92 9.67 6.99 17.42
CA SER A 92 10.49 7.67 16.43
C SER A 92 9.99 7.42 15.01
N ILE A 93 10.35 8.30 14.08
CA ILE A 93 9.95 8.18 12.67
C ILE A 93 10.44 6.86 12.05
N GLY A 94 11.66 6.43 12.35
CA GLY A 94 12.20 5.16 11.87
C GLY A 94 11.38 3.95 12.33
N LYS A 95 10.96 3.92 13.62
CA LYS A 95 10.10 2.85 14.15
C LYS A 95 8.72 2.84 13.49
N ARG A 96 8.18 4.00 13.09
CA ARG A 96 6.91 4.08 12.35
C ARG A 96 7.05 3.50 10.96
N TYR A 97 8.13 3.83 10.26
CA TYR A 97 8.42 3.25 8.95
C TYR A 97 8.56 1.73 9.03
N TYR A 98 9.35 1.20 9.96
CA TYR A 98 9.54 -0.24 10.11
C TYR A 98 8.23 -0.99 10.37
N ARG A 99 7.36 -0.48 11.27
CA ARG A 99 6.03 -1.07 11.47
C ARG A 99 5.19 -1.11 10.20
N GLN A 100 5.32 -0.10 9.36
CA GLN A 100 4.56 -0.03 8.11
C GLN A 100 5.22 -0.87 6.99
N ASP A 101 6.53 -0.98 6.99
CA ASP A 101 7.26 -1.91 6.13
C ASP A 101 6.86 -3.37 6.45
N GLU A 102 6.77 -3.73 7.74
CA GLU A 102 6.26 -5.03 8.21
C GLU A 102 4.78 -5.26 7.85
N ALA A 103 3.96 -4.23 7.85
CA ALA A 103 2.55 -4.30 7.45
C ALA A 103 2.34 -4.32 5.92
N GLY A 104 3.39 -4.11 5.15
CA GLY A 104 3.35 -4.07 3.69
C GLY A 104 2.85 -2.77 3.09
N THR A 105 2.83 -1.67 3.85
CA THR A 105 2.42 -0.34 3.36
C THR A 105 3.43 0.22 2.36
N PRO A 106 3.05 0.50 1.09
CA PRO A 106 4.01 0.93 0.05
C PRO A 106 4.64 2.29 0.28
N PHE A 107 3.88 3.23 0.88
CA PHE A 107 4.30 4.62 0.99
C PHE A 107 4.27 5.16 2.42
N GLY A 108 5.33 5.86 2.82
CA GLY A 108 5.39 6.65 4.06
C GLY A 108 5.41 8.14 3.74
N ILE A 109 4.52 8.91 4.37
CA ILE A 109 4.42 10.35 4.18
C ILE A 109 4.82 11.04 5.48
N THR A 110 5.92 11.79 5.45
CA THR A 110 6.39 12.54 6.62
C THR A 110 6.07 14.01 6.48
N ILE A 111 5.48 14.54 7.55
CA ILE A 111 5.24 15.97 7.73
C ILE A 111 6.34 16.51 8.64
N ASP A 112 7.14 17.44 8.17
CA ASP A 112 8.25 18.06 8.88
C ASP A 112 8.05 19.58 9.06
N HIS A 113 9.02 20.27 9.66
CA HIS A 113 8.92 21.70 9.86
C HIS A 113 8.89 22.50 8.56
N GLN A 114 9.60 22.03 7.53
CA GLN A 114 9.61 22.66 6.21
C GLN A 114 8.24 22.56 5.53
N SER A 115 7.44 21.52 5.83
CA SER A 115 6.07 21.36 5.30
C SER A 115 5.14 22.53 5.64
N LYS A 116 5.45 23.31 6.69
CA LYS A 116 4.70 24.51 7.06
C LYS A 116 5.00 25.69 6.14
N GLU A 117 6.19 25.72 5.56
CA GLU A 117 6.67 26.84 4.75
C GLU A 117 6.38 26.60 3.28
N ASP A 118 6.65 25.39 2.79
CA ASP A 118 6.60 25.05 1.38
C ASP A 118 5.36 24.23 0.96
N GLN A 119 4.45 23.92 1.90
CA GLN A 119 3.26 23.08 1.66
C GLN A 119 3.58 21.75 0.98
N SER A 120 4.77 21.21 1.25
CA SER A 120 5.24 19.93 0.70
C SER A 120 5.44 18.89 1.80
N VAL A 121 5.47 17.63 1.42
CA VAL A 121 5.70 16.50 2.32
C VAL A 121 6.81 15.61 1.77
N THR A 122 7.41 14.80 2.62
CA THR A 122 8.36 13.79 2.17
C THR A 122 7.63 12.48 1.94
N LEU A 123 7.65 11.97 0.71
CA LEU A 123 7.11 10.68 0.31
C LEU A 123 8.26 9.66 0.27
N ARG A 124 8.18 8.61 1.12
CA ARG A 124 9.14 7.50 1.16
C ARG A 124 8.55 6.27 0.50
N HIS A 125 9.33 5.62 -0.35
CA HIS A 125 9.00 4.34 -0.95
C HIS A 125 9.50 3.19 -0.07
N ARG A 126 8.65 2.19 0.24
CA ARG A 126 8.96 1.05 1.11
C ARG A 126 10.17 0.25 0.64
N ASP A 127 10.21 -0.13 -0.63
CA ASP A 127 11.17 -1.11 -1.14
C ASP A 127 12.56 -0.49 -1.37
N THR A 128 12.61 0.70 -1.92
CA THR A 128 13.85 1.41 -2.24
C THR A 128 14.34 2.33 -1.12
N GLN A 129 13.48 2.65 -0.14
CA GLN A 129 13.68 3.68 0.87
C GLN A 129 13.92 5.10 0.31
N GLN A 130 13.79 5.27 -1.00
CA GLN A 130 13.93 6.55 -1.66
C GLN A 130 12.89 7.54 -1.15
N GLN A 131 13.31 8.79 -0.96
CA GLN A 131 12.48 9.85 -0.42
C GLN A 131 12.45 11.03 -1.40
N ASP A 132 11.23 11.42 -1.77
CA ASP A 132 10.98 12.54 -2.68
C ASP A 132 10.21 13.64 -1.94
N ARG A 133 10.54 14.90 -2.21
CA ARG A 133 9.77 16.05 -1.71
C ARG A 133 8.64 16.34 -2.68
N ILE A 134 7.39 16.31 -2.20
CA ILE A 134 6.17 16.42 -3.04
C ILE A 134 5.25 17.47 -2.45
N GLU A 135 4.77 18.39 -3.28
CA GLU A 135 3.70 19.32 -2.91
C GLU A 135 2.41 18.57 -2.57
N ILE A 136 1.72 19.01 -1.52
CA ILE A 136 0.51 18.34 -1.02
C ILE A 136 -0.56 18.23 -2.10
N ASP A 137 -0.73 19.25 -2.93
CA ASP A 137 -1.73 19.26 -4.00
C ASP A 137 -1.44 18.25 -5.11
N ASN A 138 -0.18 17.90 -5.32
CA ASN A 138 0.26 16.95 -6.35
C ASN A 138 0.32 15.49 -5.83
N LEU A 139 0.17 15.29 -4.53
CA LEU A 139 0.44 14.02 -3.85
C LEU A 139 -0.40 12.85 -4.38
N ILE A 140 -1.70 13.07 -4.62
CA ILE A 140 -2.60 12.04 -5.18
C ILE A 140 -2.11 11.59 -6.57
N GLY A 141 -1.79 12.55 -7.44
CA GLY A 141 -1.32 12.27 -8.80
C GLY A 141 0.00 11.50 -8.80
N VAL A 142 0.93 11.90 -7.93
CA VAL A 142 2.24 11.22 -7.79
C VAL A 142 2.06 9.79 -7.27
N ILE A 143 1.22 9.56 -6.27
CA ILE A 143 0.96 8.21 -5.75
C ILE A 143 0.32 7.35 -6.84
N LYS A 144 -0.70 7.84 -7.57
CA LYS A 144 -1.34 7.10 -8.69
C LYS A 144 -0.31 6.70 -9.76
N ASN A 145 0.53 7.62 -10.18
CA ASN A 145 1.57 7.35 -11.17
C ASN A 145 2.59 6.31 -10.67
N LYS A 146 3.02 6.43 -9.40
CA LYS A 146 3.93 5.43 -8.80
C LYS A 146 3.28 4.05 -8.68
N LEU A 147 1.95 3.97 -8.47
CA LEU A 147 1.22 2.69 -8.43
C LEU A 147 1.13 2.01 -9.80
N GLU A 148 0.93 2.78 -10.86
CA GLU A 148 0.90 2.26 -12.24
C GLU A 148 2.25 1.69 -12.67
N ASN A 149 3.35 2.27 -12.14
CA ASN A 149 4.73 1.91 -12.47
C ASN A 149 5.43 1.15 -11.31
N PHE A 150 4.67 0.59 -10.38
CA PHE A 150 5.23 -0.14 -9.26
C PHE A 150 5.77 -1.50 -9.74
N SER A 151 7.08 -1.67 -9.64
CA SER A 151 7.81 -2.89 -10.03
C SER A 151 8.78 -3.33 -8.93
#